data_0cb46fe9940967e8c361dcb721bb5014
#
_entry.id   0cb46fe9940967e8c361dcb721bb5014
#
_cell.length_a   1.000
_cell.length_b   1.000
_cell.length_c   1.000
_cell.angle_alpha   90.00
_cell.angle_beta   90.00
_cell.angle_gamma   90.00
#
_symmetry.space_group_name_H-M   'P 1'
#
loop_
_entity.id
_entity.type
_entity.pdbx_description
1 polymer ?
#
loop_
_entity_poly.entity_id
_entity_poly.type
_entity_poly.pdbx_seq_one_letter_code
_entity_poly.pdbx_strand_id
1 'polypeptide(L)'
;MTTAGPAPSEPAAAPRARFEPPVGDESGPFWEATREGRLLVQWCVRCDRGVFYPRAFCPYCAGVGGKDVGGPLEWREASGRATVHAAVVEHRPELAGASFADGAPYCIALVDLEEGVRMMTNIVGCRPEDVHSGMAVTVCWERLSDGRQLALFRPAEEET
;
A
#
# COMPACT_ATOMS: atom_id res chain seq x y z
N MET A 1 53.41 -1.31 6.22
CA MET A 1 52.21 -1.17 5.36
C MET A 1 51.24 -2.24 5.79
N THR A 2 50.28 -1.86 6.64
CA THR A 2 49.28 -2.78 7.22
C THR A 2 47.99 -2.61 6.44
N THR A 3 47.61 -3.61 5.67
CA THR A 3 46.35 -3.64 4.92
C THR A 3 45.23 -3.97 5.88
N ALA A 4 44.32 -3.01 6.11
CA ALA A 4 43.10 -3.25 6.82
C ALA A 4 42.17 -4.14 5.98
N GLY A 5 41.76 -5.28 6.55
CA GLY A 5 40.78 -6.17 5.94
C GLY A 5 39.39 -5.54 5.90
N PRO A 6 38.47 -6.03 5.04
CA PRO A 6 37.13 -5.50 4.92
C PRO A 6 36.37 -5.71 6.25
N ALA A 7 35.60 -4.68 6.65
CA ALA A 7 34.74 -4.72 7.82
C ALA A 7 33.69 -5.84 7.66
N PRO A 8 33.30 -6.53 8.76
CA PRO A 8 32.25 -7.54 8.69
C PRO A 8 30.93 -6.88 8.29
N SER A 9 30.26 -7.47 7.29
CA SER A 9 28.91 -7.07 6.87
C SER A 9 27.95 -7.23 8.06
N GLU A 10 27.24 -6.16 8.41
CA GLU A 10 26.16 -6.23 9.41
C GLU A 10 25.17 -7.34 9.06
N PRO A 11 24.76 -8.15 10.05
CA PRO A 11 23.75 -9.16 9.82
C PRO A 11 22.44 -8.47 9.39
N ALA A 12 21.83 -8.98 8.31
CA ALA A 12 20.52 -8.52 7.86
C ALA A 12 19.55 -8.55 9.04
N ALA A 13 18.91 -7.43 9.33
CA ALA A 13 17.95 -7.31 10.41
C ALA A 13 16.87 -8.39 10.23
N ALA A 14 16.54 -9.11 11.33
CA ALA A 14 15.47 -10.09 11.32
C ALA A 14 14.16 -9.46 10.83
N PRO A 15 13.33 -10.17 10.05
CA PRO A 15 12.08 -9.63 9.56
C PRO A 15 11.21 -9.19 10.76
N ARG A 16 10.80 -7.92 10.75
CA ARG A 16 9.95 -7.35 11.80
C ARG A 16 8.58 -8.01 11.77
N ALA A 17 8.06 -8.44 12.92
CA ALA A 17 6.70 -8.93 13.03
C ALA A 17 5.72 -7.76 12.81
N ARG A 18 5.20 -7.61 11.60
CA ARG A 18 4.14 -6.65 11.30
C ARG A 18 2.78 -7.21 11.73
N PHE A 19 1.87 -6.29 12.10
CA PHE A 19 0.47 -6.64 12.24
C PHE A 19 -0.06 -7.15 10.89
N GLU A 20 -0.61 -8.36 10.90
CA GLU A 20 -1.16 -8.98 9.70
C GLU A 20 -2.66 -8.66 9.60
N PRO A 21 -3.10 -7.90 8.58
CA PRO A 21 -4.49 -7.55 8.45
C PRO A 21 -5.37 -8.79 8.29
N PRO A 22 -6.53 -8.86 8.96
CA PRO A 22 -7.47 -9.95 8.76
C PRO A 22 -8.03 -9.93 7.32
N VAL A 23 -8.33 -11.10 6.79
CA VAL A 23 -9.00 -11.24 5.49
C VAL A 23 -10.51 -11.29 5.75
N GLY A 24 -11.24 -10.30 5.23
CA GLY A 24 -12.70 -10.31 5.20
C GLY A 24 -13.22 -10.90 3.89
N ASP A 25 -14.53 -11.18 3.85
CA ASP A 25 -15.18 -11.84 2.72
C ASP A 25 -14.97 -11.07 1.39
N GLU A 26 -15.06 -9.74 1.44
CA GLU A 26 -14.90 -8.90 0.25
C GLU A 26 -13.44 -8.71 -0.16
N SER A 27 -12.49 -8.89 0.76
CA SER A 27 -11.06 -8.61 0.52
C SER A 27 -10.24 -9.83 0.10
N GLY A 28 -10.85 -11.02 0.08
CA GLY A 28 -10.17 -12.27 -0.26
C GLY A 28 -9.38 -12.20 -1.58
N PRO A 29 -10.00 -11.84 -2.70
CA PRO A 29 -9.30 -11.77 -3.99
C PRO A 29 -8.16 -10.74 -4.02
N PHE A 30 -8.30 -9.60 -3.32
CA PHE A 30 -7.21 -8.63 -3.15
C PHE A 30 -5.99 -9.29 -2.49
N TRP A 31 -6.20 -9.90 -1.33
CA TRP A 31 -5.11 -10.52 -0.57
C TRP A 31 -4.49 -11.72 -1.29
N GLU A 32 -5.28 -12.50 -2.01
CA GLU A 32 -4.74 -13.62 -2.79
C GLU A 32 -3.83 -13.13 -3.93
N ALA A 33 -4.23 -12.07 -4.64
CA ALA A 33 -3.41 -11.48 -5.68
C ALA A 33 -2.08 -10.91 -5.16
N THR A 34 -2.05 -10.42 -3.92
CA THR A 34 -0.80 -9.91 -3.33
C THR A 34 0.26 -10.99 -3.15
N ARG A 35 -0.10 -12.28 -3.04
CA ARG A 35 0.87 -13.38 -2.98
C ARG A 35 1.75 -13.45 -4.23
N GLU A 36 1.18 -13.03 -5.36
CA GLU A 36 1.83 -12.98 -6.67
C GLU A 36 2.40 -11.58 -7.00
N GLY A 37 2.34 -10.63 -6.05
CA GLY A 37 2.79 -9.26 -6.28
C GLY A 37 1.87 -8.48 -7.23
N ARG A 38 0.58 -8.78 -7.26
CA ARG A 38 -0.42 -8.12 -8.09
C ARG A 38 -1.33 -7.24 -7.25
N LEU A 39 -1.49 -5.99 -7.67
CA LEU A 39 -2.38 -5.03 -7.03
C LEU A 39 -3.74 -5.04 -7.72
N LEU A 40 -4.77 -5.57 -7.06
CA LEU A 40 -6.13 -5.56 -7.58
C LEU A 40 -6.94 -4.42 -6.95
N VAL A 41 -7.77 -3.80 -7.77
CA VAL A 41 -8.81 -2.86 -7.33
C VAL A 41 -10.16 -3.33 -7.85
N GLN A 42 -11.23 -2.99 -7.12
CA GLN A 42 -12.57 -3.25 -7.63
C GLN A 42 -12.99 -2.17 -8.62
N TRP A 43 -13.81 -2.56 -9.60
CA TRP A 43 -14.33 -1.67 -10.63
C TRP A 43 -15.82 -1.84 -10.78
N CYS A 44 -16.57 -0.76 -10.72
CA CYS A 44 -18.02 -0.79 -10.90
C CYS A 44 -18.39 -0.81 -12.39
N VAL A 45 -19.03 -1.87 -12.85
CA VAL A 45 -19.47 -1.96 -14.26
C VAL A 45 -20.64 -1.05 -14.61
N ARG A 46 -21.37 -0.51 -13.60
CA ARG A 46 -22.50 0.41 -13.83
C ARG A 46 -22.07 1.85 -14.03
N CYS A 47 -21.16 2.36 -13.19
CA CYS A 47 -20.74 3.76 -13.23
C CYS A 47 -19.30 3.97 -13.68
N ASP A 48 -18.63 2.89 -14.08
CA ASP A 48 -17.27 2.87 -14.63
C ASP A 48 -16.25 3.57 -13.71
N ARG A 49 -16.30 3.23 -12.41
CA ARG A 49 -15.40 3.81 -11.39
C ARG A 49 -14.68 2.73 -10.61
N GLY A 50 -13.43 3.03 -10.31
CA GLY A 50 -12.63 2.27 -9.35
C GLY A 50 -13.17 2.44 -7.92
N VAL A 51 -13.13 1.36 -7.16
CA VAL A 51 -13.57 1.30 -5.75
C VAL A 51 -12.45 0.71 -4.91
N PHE A 52 -12.03 1.44 -3.90
CA PHE A 52 -11.11 1.01 -2.86
C PHE A 52 -11.51 1.67 -1.52
N TYR A 53 -11.62 0.95 -0.45
CA TYR A 53 -11.26 -0.45 -0.15
C TYR A 53 -12.33 -1.43 -0.66
N PRO A 54 -12.02 -2.78 -0.68
CA PRO A 54 -12.95 -3.82 -1.13
C PRO A 54 -14.30 -3.75 -0.44
N ARG A 55 -15.39 -3.86 -1.22
CA ARG A 55 -16.78 -3.76 -0.76
C ARG A 55 -17.65 -4.77 -1.51
N ALA A 56 -18.83 -5.07 -0.95
CA ALA A 56 -19.80 -5.95 -1.60
C ALA A 56 -20.49 -5.29 -2.82
N PHE A 57 -20.59 -3.95 -2.84
CA PHE A 57 -21.26 -3.19 -3.90
C PHE A 57 -20.66 -1.78 -4.03
N CYS A 58 -20.91 -1.14 -5.18
CA CYS A 58 -20.39 0.18 -5.47
C CYS A 58 -21.04 1.26 -4.58
N PRO A 59 -20.25 2.04 -3.84
CA PRO A 59 -20.80 3.11 -2.99
C PRO A 59 -21.21 4.36 -3.79
N TYR A 60 -20.73 4.52 -5.02
CA TYR A 60 -20.92 5.74 -5.81
C TYR A 60 -22.25 5.79 -6.56
N CYS A 61 -22.77 4.63 -6.94
CA CYS A 61 -24.02 4.53 -7.67
C CYS A 61 -25.12 3.77 -6.89
N ALA A 62 -24.92 3.58 -5.58
CA ALA A 62 -25.97 3.14 -4.70
C ALA A 62 -27.02 4.26 -4.55
N GLY A 63 -28.30 3.93 -4.70
CA GLY A 63 -29.37 4.91 -4.60
C GLY A 63 -29.49 5.47 -3.19
N VAL A 64 -29.81 6.77 -3.10
CA VAL A 64 -30.13 7.43 -1.83
C VAL A 64 -31.42 6.83 -1.28
N GLY A 65 -31.38 6.32 -0.04
CA GLY A 65 -32.56 5.72 0.62
C GLY A 65 -32.61 4.17 0.58
N GLY A 66 -31.55 3.50 0.17
CA GLY A 66 -31.38 2.04 0.35
C GLY A 66 -32.21 1.14 -0.57
N LYS A 67 -32.85 1.70 -1.59
CA LYS A 67 -33.63 0.93 -2.57
C LYS A 67 -32.81 0.40 -3.74
N ASP A 68 -31.61 0.93 -3.93
CA ASP A 68 -30.65 0.48 -4.95
C ASP A 68 -29.33 0.17 -4.25
N VAL A 69 -28.93 -1.08 -4.26
CA VAL A 69 -27.70 -1.59 -3.62
C VAL A 69 -26.41 -1.24 -4.38
N GLY A 70 -26.49 -0.41 -5.39
CA GLY A 70 -25.31 -0.07 -6.20
C GLY A 70 -25.00 -1.10 -7.29
N GLY A 71 -24.04 -0.76 -8.16
CA GLY A 71 -23.61 -1.64 -9.26
C GLY A 71 -22.74 -2.79 -8.80
N PRO A 72 -22.73 -3.90 -9.56
CA PRO A 72 -21.83 -5.00 -9.33
C PRO A 72 -20.38 -4.55 -9.53
N LEU A 73 -19.47 -5.20 -8.81
CA LEU A 73 -18.05 -4.91 -8.81
C LEU A 73 -17.29 -6.09 -9.43
N GLU A 74 -16.33 -5.79 -10.27
CA GLU A 74 -15.35 -6.74 -10.80
C GLU A 74 -13.94 -6.38 -10.36
N TRP A 75 -13.04 -7.35 -10.33
CA TRP A 75 -11.65 -7.11 -9.99
C TRP A 75 -10.84 -6.80 -11.24
N ARG A 76 -10.04 -5.74 -11.19
CA ARG A 76 -9.08 -5.36 -12.24
C ARG A 76 -7.71 -5.18 -11.63
N GLU A 77 -6.69 -5.54 -12.40
CA GLU A 77 -5.31 -5.31 -12.00
C GLU A 77 -4.94 -3.86 -12.24
N ALA A 78 -4.36 -3.22 -11.22
CA ALA A 78 -3.86 -1.87 -11.28
C ALA A 78 -2.40 -1.86 -11.74
N SER A 79 -1.99 -0.77 -12.40
CA SER A 79 -0.62 -0.55 -12.88
C SER A 79 0.42 -0.53 -11.75
N GLY A 80 -0.02 -0.23 -10.55
CA GLY A 80 0.86 0.02 -9.41
C GLY A 80 1.55 1.37 -9.43
N ARG A 81 1.27 2.23 -10.44
CA ARG A 81 1.75 3.60 -10.47
C ARG A 81 0.77 4.53 -9.77
N ALA A 82 1.32 5.50 -9.03
CA ALA A 82 0.51 6.42 -8.25
C ALA A 82 1.23 7.76 -8.04
N THR A 83 0.46 8.72 -7.54
CA THR A 83 0.98 10.01 -7.08
C THR A 83 0.62 10.20 -5.62
N VAL A 84 1.56 10.68 -4.81
CA VAL A 84 1.30 11.02 -3.42
C VAL A 84 0.30 12.18 -3.36
N HIS A 85 -0.88 11.93 -2.78
CA HIS A 85 -1.87 12.95 -2.52
C HIS A 85 -1.54 13.76 -1.27
N ALA A 86 -1.26 13.06 -0.18
CA ALA A 86 -0.88 13.64 1.11
C ALA A 86 0.01 12.64 1.87
N ALA A 87 0.89 13.16 2.70
CA ALA A 87 1.76 12.35 3.53
C ALA A 87 1.96 12.96 4.91
N VAL A 88 2.23 12.13 5.88
CA VAL A 88 2.61 12.52 7.25
C VAL A 88 3.77 11.64 7.72
N VAL A 89 4.70 12.25 8.41
CA VAL A 89 5.81 11.54 9.06
C VAL A 89 5.43 11.26 10.51
N GLU A 90 5.39 9.99 10.89
CA GLU A 90 5.14 9.58 12.26
C GLU A 90 6.48 9.36 12.98
N HIS A 91 6.70 10.16 14.02
CA HIS A 91 7.93 10.14 14.81
C HIS A 91 7.78 9.40 16.15
N ARG A 92 6.55 9.05 16.53
CA ARG A 92 6.25 8.50 17.86
C ARG A 92 6.03 6.99 17.79
N PRO A 93 7.07 6.20 18.13
CA PRO A 93 6.97 4.74 18.06
C PRO A 93 5.87 4.17 18.98
N GLU A 94 5.60 4.82 20.11
CA GLU A 94 4.60 4.40 21.09
C GLU A 94 3.15 4.44 20.56
N LEU A 95 2.86 5.28 19.57
CA LEU A 95 1.54 5.33 18.93
C LEU A 95 1.36 4.32 17.81
N ALA A 96 2.46 3.85 17.27
CA ALA A 96 2.47 2.94 16.13
C ALA A 96 2.19 1.47 16.50
N GLY A 97 2.07 1.17 17.80
CA GLY A 97 2.03 -0.21 18.31
C GLY A 97 3.38 -0.92 18.17
N ALA A 98 3.51 -2.08 18.80
CA ALA A 98 4.78 -2.82 18.87
C ALA A 98 5.37 -3.16 17.48
N SER A 99 4.52 -3.33 16.46
CA SER A 99 4.96 -3.69 15.10
C SER A 99 5.68 -2.58 14.34
N PHE A 100 5.57 -1.32 14.79
CA PHE A 100 6.16 -0.16 14.11
C PHE A 100 7.18 0.58 15.00
N ALA A 101 7.22 0.27 16.30
CA ALA A 101 8.05 0.98 17.28
C ALA A 101 9.54 1.09 16.88
N ASP A 102 10.09 0.03 16.29
CA ASP A 102 11.49 -0.03 15.88
C ASP A 102 11.75 0.62 14.50
N GLY A 103 10.72 1.16 13.87
CA GLY A 103 10.79 1.70 12.52
C GLY A 103 10.50 3.19 12.39
N ALA A 104 10.27 3.90 13.50
CA ALA A 104 10.08 5.34 13.46
C ALA A 104 11.43 6.08 13.23
N PRO A 105 11.42 7.23 12.51
CA PRO A 105 10.26 7.77 11.80
C PRO A 105 9.87 6.95 10.56
N TYR A 106 8.58 6.95 10.22
CA TYR A 106 8.07 6.34 8.98
C TYR A 106 7.00 7.22 8.33
N CYS A 107 6.82 7.09 7.01
CA CYS A 107 5.86 7.88 6.27
C CYS A 107 4.55 7.10 6.07
N ILE A 108 3.42 7.71 6.46
CA ILE A 108 2.07 7.28 6.08
C ILE A 108 1.61 8.21 4.97
N ALA A 109 1.09 7.66 3.89
CA ALA A 109 0.62 8.45 2.75
C ALA A 109 -0.74 7.99 2.24
N LEU A 110 -1.48 8.93 1.67
CA LEU A 110 -2.55 8.67 0.73
C LEU A 110 -1.98 8.81 -0.67
N VAL A 111 -2.15 7.79 -1.49
CA VAL A 111 -1.72 7.79 -2.88
C VAL A 111 -2.91 7.66 -3.81
N ASP A 112 -2.90 8.42 -4.91
CA ASP A 112 -3.87 8.33 -5.99
C ASP A 112 -3.27 7.43 -7.08
N LEU A 113 -3.84 6.24 -7.27
CA LEU A 113 -3.48 5.33 -8.35
C LEU A 113 -3.90 5.92 -9.70
N GLU A 114 -3.20 5.55 -10.78
CA GLU A 114 -3.58 5.94 -12.14
C GLU A 114 -5.01 5.51 -12.52
N GLU A 115 -5.50 4.45 -11.90
CA GLU A 115 -6.87 3.93 -12.04
C GLU A 115 -7.93 4.79 -11.33
N GLY A 116 -7.53 5.92 -10.73
CA GLY A 116 -8.44 6.89 -10.11
C GLY A 116 -8.99 6.45 -8.75
N VAL A 117 -8.36 5.49 -8.10
CA VAL A 117 -8.66 5.12 -6.71
C VAL A 117 -7.60 5.64 -5.75
N ARG A 118 -8.02 5.97 -4.54
CA ARG A 118 -7.13 6.40 -3.46
C ARG A 118 -6.96 5.32 -2.43
N MET A 119 -5.71 5.06 -2.04
CA MET A 119 -5.41 4.13 -0.96
C MET A 119 -4.41 4.72 0.04
N MET A 120 -4.52 4.27 1.29
CA MET A 120 -3.55 4.58 2.34
C MET A 120 -2.46 3.52 2.34
N THR A 121 -1.22 3.96 2.46
CA THR A 121 -0.04 3.09 2.44
C THR A 121 1.13 3.72 3.20
N ASN A 122 2.27 3.05 3.23
CA ASN A 122 3.54 3.65 3.64
C ASN A 122 4.42 3.90 2.41
N ILE A 123 5.15 5.00 2.42
CA ILE A 123 6.23 5.25 1.46
C ILE A 123 7.54 4.78 2.07
N VAL A 124 8.26 3.96 1.31
CA VAL A 124 9.55 3.35 1.70
C VAL A 124 10.62 3.64 0.65
N GLY A 125 11.88 3.30 0.94
CA GLY A 125 12.97 3.47 -0.02
C GLY A 125 13.49 4.91 -0.18
N CYS A 126 13.00 5.85 0.64
CA CYS A 126 13.52 7.20 0.78
C CYS A 126 13.40 7.65 2.23
N ARG A 127 13.96 8.82 2.57
CA ARG A 127 13.74 9.41 3.89
C ARG A 127 12.28 9.87 4.00
N PRO A 128 11.60 9.62 5.14
CA PRO A 128 10.21 10.01 5.32
C PRO A 128 9.95 11.52 5.07
N GLU A 129 10.92 12.36 5.41
CA GLU A 129 10.84 13.82 5.27
C GLU A 129 10.93 14.30 3.81
N ASP A 130 11.43 13.46 2.90
CA ASP A 130 11.53 13.80 1.47
C ASP A 130 10.21 13.56 0.72
N VAL A 131 9.25 12.85 1.35
CA VAL A 131 7.96 12.56 0.75
C VAL A 131 7.08 13.81 0.73
N HIS A 132 6.58 14.17 -0.46
CA HIS A 132 5.73 15.35 -0.65
C HIS A 132 4.55 15.06 -1.58
N SER A 133 3.51 15.88 -1.48
CA SER A 133 2.38 15.82 -2.41
C SER A 133 2.83 16.05 -3.85
N GLY A 134 2.32 15.26 -4.77
CA GLY A 134 2.70 15.27 -6.19
C GLY A 134 3.88 14.36 -6.54
N MET A 135 4.56 13.75 -5.56
CA MET A 135 5.63 12.79 -5.82
C MET A 135 5.10 11.57 -6.56
N ALA A 136 5.73 11.20 -7.69
CA ALA A 136 5.44 9.97 -8.39
C ALA A 136 6.00 8.77 -7.62
N VAL A 137 5.18 7.73 -7.45
CA VAL A 137 5.54 6.54 -6.69
C VAL A 137 5.06 5.28 -7.41
N THR A 138 5.72 4.15 -7.14
CA THR A 138 5.35 2.84 -7.68
C THR A 138 5.22 1.83 -6.55
N VAL A 139 4.32 0.86 -6.73
CA VAL A 139 4.09 -0.20 -5.76
C VAL A 139 5.35 -1.04 -5.56
N CYS A 140 5.60 -1.40 -4.33
CA CYS A 140 6.57 -2.41 -3.91
C CYS A 140 5.95 -3.29 -2.83
N TRP A 141 6.57 -4.44 -2.56
CA TRP A 141 5.93 -5.47 -1.80
C TRP A 141 6.73 -5.85 -0.57
N GLU A 142 6.07 -5.92 0.58
CA GLU A 142 6.63 -6.45 1.81
C GLU A 142 5.92 -7.74 2.20
N ARG A 143 6.65 -8.85 2.28
CA ARG A 143 6.10 -10.17 2.57
C ARG A 143 5.66 -10.30 4.03
N LEU A 144 4.45 -10.83 4.23
CA LEU A 144 3.90 -11.24 5.52
C LEU A 144 4.26 -12.70 5.83
N SER A 145 4.02 -13.13 7.08
CA SER A 145 4.36 -14.48 7.54
C SER A 145 3.54 -15.56 6.84
N ASP A 146 2.31 -15.25 6.46
CA ASP A 146 1.36 -16.17 5.79
C ASP A 146 1.52 -16.20 4.26
N GLY A 147 2.52 -15.49 3.73
CA GLY A 147 2.84 -15.42 2.30
C GLY A 147 2.09 -14.36 1.52
N ARG A 148 1.11 -13.67 2.10
CA ARG A 148 0.55 -12.44 1.52
C ARG A 148 1.62 -11.36 1.50
N GLN A 149 1.37 -10.26 0.79
CA GLN A 149 2.27 -9.13 0.76
C GLN A 149 1.50 -7.82 1.01
N LEU A 150 2.12 -6.90 1.74
CA LEU A 150 1.63 -5.53 1.86
C LEU A 150 2.03 -4.73 0.62
N ALA A 151 1.06 -4.03 0.04
CA ALA A 151 1.32 -3.06 -1.01
C ALA A 151 1.84 -1.78 -0.36
N LEU A 152 3.14 -1.57 -0.41
CA LEU A 152 3.82 -0.33 -0.06
C LEU A 152 4.17 0.41 -1.33
N PHE A 153 4.63 1.67 -1.21
CA PHE A 153 5.08 2.43 -2.38
C PHE A 153 6.47 3.01 -2.14
N ARG A 154 7.21 3.19 -3.22
CA ARG A 154 8.51 3.84 -3.23
C ARG A 154 8.55 4.90 -4.32
N PRO A 155 9.45 5.91 -4.26
CA PRO A 155 9.64 6.84 -5.35
C PRO A 155 9.78 6.11 -6.69
N ALA A 156 9.07 6.57 -7.71
CA ALA A 156 9.24 6.05 -9.06
C ALA A 156 10.64 6.38 -9.55
N GLU A 157 11.29 5.44 -10.23
CA GLU A 157 12.56 5.71 -10.92
C GLU A 157 12.26 6.66 -12.09
N GLU A 158 13.02 7.77 -12.21
CA GLU A 158 12.91 8.63 -13.38
C GLU A 158 13.38 7.82 -14.60
N GLU A 159 12.49 7.61 -15.56
CA GLU A 159 12.89 7.07 -16.86
C GLU A 159 13.81 8.09 -17.53
N THR A 160 15.12 7.74 -17.63
CA THR A 160 16.15 8.56 -18.27
C THR A 160 16.09 8.40 -19.79
#